data_75d6956526b0b35a10cd3d13c8d0ffde
#
_entry.id   75d6956526b0b35a10cd3d13c8d0ffde
#
_cell.length_a   1.000
_cell.length_b   1.000
_cell.length_c   1.000
_cell.angle_alpha   90.00
_cell.angle_beta   90.00
_cell.angle_gamma   90.00
#
_symmetry.space_group_name_H-M   'P 1'
#
loop_
_entity.id
_entity.type
_entity.pdbx_description
1 polymer ?
#
loop_
_entity_poly.entity_id
_entity_poly.type
_entity_poly.pdbx_seq_one_letter_code
_entity_poly.pdbx_strand_id
1 'polypeptide(L)'
;MTWELSVDVFLAALLKHGRKSSTVKQYRYDLTLFTSWIQKHVKLPPESFFYSFDTNVLERYLKSLKKERGASISNIKRVRGILINFLQFHGVAQDLKSDVSPPGLTSKHFASDKEIKKLFRFMRSYNGLTDYQASGRKFILERNLLLIHFMLDYGLSIQDILTLSMHDVHFGTNTITPGGLHAHKRSITLSKEHVKLALSYCNKIPSLVRPRQQTGDPFFVAFDFGPQTFRWDYEKDQPAALTRIAVQRMLQKEAKRAEIHITPTMLRNRFILNALQNGMKPIEIKVFLGLKSVEALHRYVQFWNKQH
;
A
#
# COMPACT_ATOMS: atom_id res chain seq x y z
N MET A 1 19.95 2.37 -31.32
CA MET A 1 18.91 2.56 -30.24
C MET A 1 19.52 3.40 -29.12
N THR A 2 18.77 4.32 -28.47
CA THR A 2 19.23 5.04 -27.27
C THR A 2 18.84 4.29 -26.01
N TRP A 3 19.51 4.57 -24.88
CA TRP A 3 19.11 3.99 -23.58
C TRP A 3 17.69 4.39 -23.16
N GLU A 4 17.29 5.63 -23.45
CA GLU A 4 15.94 6.12 -23.19
C GLU A 4 14.90 5.33 -23.99
N LEU A 5 15.15 5.14 -25.28
CA LEU A 5 14.23 4.38 -26.15
C LEU A 5 14.11 2.91 -25.71
N SER A 6 15.21 2.26 -25.29
CA SER A 6 15.17 0.88 -24.80
C SER A 6 14.32 0.76 -23.52
N VAL A 7 14.42 1.72 -22.61
CA VAL A 7 13.60 1.79 -21.40
C VAL A 7 12.13 2.06 -21.75
N ASP A 8 11.86 3.00 -22.65
CA ASP A 8 10.50 3.37 -23.03
C ASP A 8 9.73 2.22 -23.68
N VAL A 9 10.37 1.47 -24.57
CA VAL A 9 9.78 0.29 -25.23
C VAL A 9 9.42 -0.77 -24.17
N PHE A 10 10.31 -1.06 -23.23
CA PHE A 10 10.02 -1.99 -22.15
C PHE A 10 8.86 -1.52 -21.25
N LEU A 11 8.84 -0.25 -20.87
CA LEU A 11 7.78 0.30 -20.02
C LEU A 11 6.43 0.35 -20.73
N ALA A 12 6.40 0.64 -22.01
CA ALA A 12 5.19 0.59 -22.84
C ALA A 12 4.63 -0.84 -22.93
N ALA A 13 5.49 -1.85 -23.10
CA ALA A 13 5.09 -3.25 -23.04
C ALA A 13 4.48 -3.62 -21.70
N LEU A 14 5.04 -3.18 -20.59
CA LEU A 14 4.49 -3.42 -19.25
C LEU A 14 3.10 -2.80 -19.06
N LEU A 15 2.88 -1.58 -19.57
CA LEU A 15 1.55 -0.93 -19.55
C LEU A 15 0.54 -1.73 -20.38
N LYS A 16 0.91 -2.17 -21.57
CA LYS A 16 0.06 -3.00 -22.45
C LYS A 16 -0.33 -4.32 -21.77
N HIS A 17 0.57 -4.90 -20.93
CA HIS A 17 0.28 -6.10 -20.14
C HIS A 17 -0.42 -5.79 -18.78
N GLY A 18 -1.01 -4.60 -18.63
CA GLY A 18 -1.84 -4.26 -17.47
C GLY A 18 -1.06 -3.94 -16.17
N ARG A 19 0.22 -3.58 -16.26
CA ARG A 19 0.96 -3.07 -15.09
C ARG A 19 0.45 -1.68 -14.70
N LYS A 20 0.30 -1.44 -13.39
CA LYS A 20 -0.16 -0.15 -12.87
C LYS A 20 0.82 0.98 -13.21
N SER A 21 0.32 2.15 -13.61
CA SER A 21 1.13 3.33 -13.92
C SER A 21 2.11 3.73 -12.81
N SER A 22 1.71 3.58 -11.53
CA SER A 22 2.61 3.85 -10.40
C SER A 22 3.81 2.90 -10.34
N THR A 23 3.62 1.62 -10.72
CA THR A 23 4.70 0.64 -10.82
C THR A 23 5.64 0.98 -11.97
N VAL A 24 5.07 1.37 -13.12
CA VAL A 24 5.84 1.77 -14.30
C VAL A 24 6.66 3.03 -14.03
N LYS A 25 6.11 4.02 -13.32
CA LYS A 25 6.87 5.21 -12.87
C LYS A 25 8.07 4.82 -11.99
N GLN A 26 7.89 3.89 -11.07
CA GLN A 26 8.99 3.40 -10.22
C GLN A 26 10.05 2.64 -11.04
N TYR A 27 9.61 1.80 -11.99
CA TYR A 27 10.52 1.08 -12.88
C TYR A 27 11.33 2.06 -13.74
N ARG A 28 10.69 3.09 -14.30
CA ARG A 28 11.39 4.15 -15.02
C ARG A 28 12.51 4.75 -14.19
N TYR A 29 12.21 5.15 -12.97
CA TYR A 29 13.22 5.73 -12.07
C TYR A 29 14.41 4.78 -11.86
N ASP A 30 14.15 3.51 -11.52
CA ASP A 30 15.19 2.54 -11.25
C ASP A 30 16.03 2.23 -12.51
N LEU A 31 15.38 2.12 -13.69
CA LEU A 31 16.05 1.88 -14.96
C LEU A 31 16.87 3.08 -15.43
N THR A 32 16.37 4.29 -15.27
CA THR A 32 17.14 5.52 -15.58
C THR A 32 18.42 5.58 -14.75
N LEU A 33 18.36 5.21 -13.47
CA LEU A 33 19.56 5.13 -12.63
C LEU A 33 20.56 4.08 -13.12
N PHE A 34 20.06 2.92 -13.51
CA PHE A 34 20.91 1.85 -14.06
C PHE A 34 21.56 2.26 -15.37
N THR A 35 20.79 2.77 -16.34
CA THR A 35 21.33 3.17 -17.64
C THR A 35 22.32 4.32 -17.54
N SER A 36 22.08 5.30 -16.67
CA SER A 36 23.05 6.36 -16.37
C SER A 36 24.34 5.82 -15.77
N TRP A 37 24.24 4.80 -14.89
CA TRP A 37 25.42 4.14 -14.33
C TRP A 37 26.20 3.37 -15.41
N ILE A 38 25.51 2.66 -16.32
CA ILE A 38 26.15 1.97 -17.48
C ILE A 38 26.90 2.97 -18.35
N GLN A 39 26.25 4.09 -18.71
CA GLN A 39 26.89 5.14 -19.52
C GLN A 39 28.18 5.68 -18.88
N LYS A 40 28.16 5.84 -17.56
CA LYS A 40 29.33 6.35 -16.81
C LYS A 40 30.45 5.33 -16.64
N HIS A 41 30.14 4.06 -16.36
CA HIS A 41 31.10 3.08 -15.88
C HIS A 41 31.46 1.99 -16.90
N VAL A 42 30.57 1.72 -17.85
CA VAL A 42 30.77 0.70 -18.90
C VAL A 42 31.05 1.36 -20.26
N LYS A 43 30.39 2.53 -20.49
CA LYS A 43 30.56 3.38 -21.68
C LYS A 43 30.21 2.67 -22.99
N LEU A 44 29.25 1.74 -22.96
CA LEU A 44 28.74 1.05 -24.14
C LEU A 44 27.34 1.59 -24.51
N PRO A 45 27.03 1.70 -25.82
CA PRO A 45 25.66 1.93 -26.29
C PRO A 45 24.78 0.68 -26.05
N PRO A 46 23.43 0.81 -26.04
CA PRO A 46 22.53 -0.30 -25.69
C PRO A 46 22.77 -1.57 -26.51
N GLU A 47 22.92 -1.48 -27.82
CA GLU A 47 23.11 -2.65 -28.68
C GLU A 47 24.38 -3.42 -28.30
N SER A 48 25.50 -2.73 -28.16
CA SER A 48 26.80 -3.36 -27.79
C SER A 48 26.72 -3.93 -26.37
N PHE A 49 26.04 -3.22 -25.45
CA PHE A 49 25.86 -3.70 -24.09
C PHE A 49 24.99 -4.97 -24.03
N PHE A 50 23.87 -5.02 -24.74
CA PHE A 50 23.01 -6.21 -24.76
C PHE A 50 23.70 -7.39 -25.46
N TYR A 51 24.47 -7.13 -26.51
CA TYR A 51 25.21 -8.18 -27.20
C TYR A 51 26.33 -8.79 -26.34
N SER A 52 27.08 -7.96 -25.61
CA SER A 52 28.23 -8.37 -24.78
C SER A 52 27.92 -8.42 -23.29
N PHE A 53 26.63 -8.62 -22.91
CA PHE A 53 26.21 -8.58 -21.53
C PHE A 53 26.98 -9.59 -20.66
N ASP A 54 27.56 -9.08 -19.56
CA ASP A 54 28.19 -9.86 -18.51
C ASP A 54 27.45 -9.64 -17.18
N THR A 55 27.10 -10.72 -16.50
CA THR A 55 26.45 -10.71 -15.19
C THR A 55 27.24 -9.95 -14.13
N ASN A 56 28.55 -9.88 -14.26
CA ASN A 56 29.41 -9.09 -13.36
C ASN A 56 29.07 -7.61 -13.38
N VAL A 57 28.57 -7.07 -14.49
CA VAL A 57 28.14 -5.68 -14.60
C VAL A 57 26.92 -5.44 -13.70
N LEU A 58 25.95 -6.35 -13.72
CA LEU A 58 24.76 -6.28 -12.86
C LEU A 58 25.17 -6.31 -11.38
N GLU A 59 26.02 -7.23 -10.99
CA GLU A 59 26.48 -7.36 -9.60
C GLU A 59 27.29 -6.13 -9.14
N ARG A 60 28.12 -5.56 -9.99
CA ARG A 60 28.85 -4.30 -9.72
C ARG A 60 27.86 -3.14 -9.47
N TYR A 61 26.84 -3.01 -10.30
CA TYR A 61 25.80 -2.00 -10.10
C TYR A 61 25.06 -2.20 -8.77
N LEU A 62 24.62 -3.42 -8.47
CA LEU A 62 23.91 -3.73 -7.22
C LEU A 62 24.77 -3.47 -5.98
N LYS A 63 26.08 -3.75 -6.04
CA LYS A 63 27.04 -3.38 -5.00
C LYS A 63 27.17 -1.85 -4.85
N SER A 64 27.17 -1.10 -5.96
CA SER A 64 27.23 0.37 -5.91
C SER A 64 26.00 0.98 -5.22
N LEU A 65 24.81 0.42 -5.43
CA LEU A 65 23.59 0.85 -4.72
C LEU A 65 23.73 0.75 -3.20
N LYS A 66 24.38 -0.31 -2.70
CA LYS A 66 24.63 -0.48 -1.28
C LYS A 66 25.67 0.53 -0.77
N LYS A 67 26.80 0.65 -1.49
CA LYS A 67 27.96 1.45 -1.07
C LYS A 67 27.69 2.96 -1.17
N GLU A 68 27.10 3.41 -2.29
CA GLU A 68 26.99 4.83 -2.62
C GLU A 68 25.66 5.43 -2.15
N ARG A 69 24.58 4.61 -2.07
CA ARG A 69 23.22 5.08 -1.76
C ARG A 69 22.64 4.50 -0.46
N GLY A 70 23.37 3.65 0.23
CA GLY A 70 22.89 3.03 1.46
C GLY A 70 21.62 2.18 1.28
N ALA A 71 21.42 1.63 0.05
CA ALA A 71 20.19 0.90 -0.26
C ALA A 71 20.04 -0.34 0.61
N SER A 72 18.84 -0.56 1.15
CA SER A 72 18.51 -1.74 1.94
C SER A 72 18.58 -3.01 1.07
N ILE A 73 18.84 -4.17 1.70
CA ILE A 73 18.84 -5.47 1.02
C ILE A 73 17.54 -5.73 0.26
N SER A 74 16.41 -5.36 0.85
CA SER A 74 15.09 -5.50 0.20
C SER A 74 14.97 -4.65 -1.07
N ASN A 75 15.47 -3.42 -1.04
CA ASN A 75 15.49 -2.54 -2.21
C ASN A 75 16.41 -3.08 -3.31
N ILE A 76 17.60 -3.57 -2.94
CA ILE A 76 18.54 -4.18 -3.89
C ILE A 76 17.91 -5.40 -4.57
N LYS A 77 17.27 -6.29 -3.82
CA LYS A 77 16.55 -7.45 -4.39
C LYS A 77 15.44 -7.01 -5.35
N ARG A 78 14.67 -5.99 -4.99
CA ARG A 78 13.61 -5.43 -5.85
C ARG A 78 14.20 -4.89 -7.16
N VAL A 79 15.25 -4.07 -7.07
CA VAL A 79 15.94 -3.49 -8.24
C VAL A 79 16.52 -4.60 -9.11
N ARG A 80 17.18 -5.60 -8.52
CA ARG A 80 17.69 -6.77 -9.24
C ARG A 80 16.60 -7.44 -10.09
N GLY A 81 15.41 -7.68 -9.50
CA GLY A 81 14.30 -8.27 -10.24
C GLY A 81 13.82 -7.39 -11.41
N ILE A 82 13.79 -6.07 -11.24
CA ILE A 82 13.43 -5.13 -12.32
C ILE A 82 14.45 -5.19 -13.45
N LEU A 83 15.74 -5.19 -13.11
CA LEU A 83 16.83 -5.24 -14.10
C LEU A 83 16.85 -6.56 -14.86
N ILE A 84 16.67 -7.69 -14.20
CA ILE A 84 16.55 -8.99 -14.86
C ILE A 84 15.39 -9.00 -15.86
N ASN A 85 14.20 -8.52 -15.47
CA ASN A 85 13.06 -8.43 -16.37
C ASN A 85 13.33 -7.51 -17.57
N PHE A 86 14.03 -6.41 -17.37
CA PHE A 86 14.44 -5.50 -18.45
C PHE A 86 15.44 -6.15 -19.40
N LEU A 87 16.46 -6.82 -18.88
CA LEU A 87 17.46 -7.54 -19.66
C LEU A 87 16.82 -8.68 -20.46
N GLN A 88 15.95 -9.48 -19.83
CA GLN A 88 15.22 -10.57 -20.50
C GLN A 88 14.30 -10.07 -21.60
N PHE A 89 13.66 -8.92 -21.42
CA PHE A 89 12.86 -8.29 -22.47
C PHE A 89 13.68 -7.95 -23.72
N HIS A 90 14.94 -7.59 -23.52
CA HIS A 90 15.91 -7.33 -24.62
C HIS A 90 16.66 -8.59 -25.08
N GLY A 91 16.18 -9.78 -24.74
CA GLY A 91 16.77 -11.04 -25.20
C GLY A 91 18.04 -11.49 -24.44
N VAL A 92 18.38 -10.82 -23.35
CA VAL A 92 19.62 -11.05 -22.59
C VAL A 92 19.28 -11.70 -21.25
N ALA A 93 20.27 -12.39 -20.66
CA ALA A 93 20.17 -12.93 -19.30
C ALA A 93 18.99 -13.91 -19.09
N GLN A 94 18.67 -14.72 -20.10
CA GLN A 94 17.54 -15.67 -20.05
C GLN A 94 17.67 -16.69 -18.92
N ASP A 95 18.90 -17.04 -18.53
CA ASP A 95 19.18 -18.00 -17.43
C ASP A 95 19.12 -17.37 -16.03
N LEU A 96 19.07 -16.04 -15.94
CA LEU A 96 19.00 -15.36 -14.67
C LEU A 96 17.60 -15.45 -14.06
N LYS A 97 17.47 -16.21 -13.00
CA LYS A 97 16.24 -16.21 -12.20
C LYS A 97 16.21 -15.00 -11.28
N SER A 98 15.10 -14.33 -11.24
CA SER A 98 14.82 -13.32 -10.23
C SER A 98 14.45 -14.03 -8.91
N ASP A 99 15.41 -14.63 -8.23
CA ASP A 99 15.20 -15.26 -6.92
C ASP A 99 14.86 -14.19 -5.86
N VAL A 100 13.70 -13.60 -5.99
CA VAL A 100 13.13 -12.68 -5.01
C VAL A 100 12.04 -13.40 -4.23
N SER A 101 12.42 -14.50 -3.58
CA SER A 101 11.56 -15.03 -2.53
C SER A 101 11.47 -13.98 -1.43
N PRO A 102 10.26 -13.50 -1.09
CA PRO A 102 10.11 -12.54 -0.01
C PRO A 102 10.65 -13.17 1.28
N PRO A 103 11.35 -12.41 2.12
CA PRO A 103 11.85 -12.92 3.39
C PRO A 103 10.71 -13.48 4.24
N GLY A 104 10.99 -14.53 4.99
CA GLY A 104 10.04 -15.13 5.93
C GLY A 104 9.49 -14.08 6.91
N LEU A 105 8.28 -14.30 7.40
CA LEU A 105 7.67 -13.45 8.42
C LEU A 105 8.23 -13.78 9.80
N THR A 106 8.30 -12.77 10.64
CA THR A 106 8.61 -12.87 12.07
C THR A 106 7.53 -12.14 12.87
N SER A 107 7.48 -12.31 14.18
CA SER A 107 6.52 -11.60 15.05
C SER A 107 6.51 -10.08 14.85
N LYS A 108 7.65 -9.49 14.52
CA LYS A 108 7.78 -8.03 14.22
C LYS A 108 6.97 -7.55 13.02
N HIS A 109 6.48 -8.46 12.18
CA HIS A 109 5.66 -8.11 11.02
C HIS A 109 4.16 -8.03 11.34
N PHE A 110 3.77 -8.30 12.58
CA PHE A 110 2.39 -8.31 13.05
C PHE A 110 2.22 -7.32 14.20
N ALA A 111 1.10 -6.60 14.22
CA ALA A 111 0.73 -5.81 15.38
C ALA A 111 0.31 -6.75 16.52
N SER A 112 0.90 -6.59 17.70
CA SER A 112 0.53 -7.35 18.90
C SER A 112 -0.74 -6.79 19.53
N ASP A 113 -1.45 -7.62 20.33
CA ASP A 113 -2.67 -7.19 21.01
C ASP A 113 -2.40 -6.03 21.99
N LYS A 114 -1.22 -6.03 22.63
CA LYS A 114 -0.77 -4.95 23.53
C LYS A 114 -0.64 -3.62 22.75
N GLU A 115 -0.01 -3.66 21.57
CA GLU A 115 0.15 -2.47 20.72
C GLU A 115 -1.19 -1.99 20.18
N ILE A 116 -2.06 -2.90 19.73
CA ILE A 116 -3.40 -2.57 19.23
C ILE A 116 -4.24 -1.89 20.33
N LYS A 117 -4.28 -2.46 21.53
CA LYS A 117 -4.99 -1.87 22.68
C LYS A 117 -4.43 -0.50 23.04
N LYS A 118 -3.09 -0.35 23.03
CA LYS A 118 -2.42 0.93 23.31
C LYS A 118 -2.74 1.97 22.22
N LEU A 119 -2.72 1.57 20.94
CA LEU A 119 -3.08 2.43 19.82
C LEU A 119 -4.50 3.00 20.00
N PHE A 120 -5.50 2.15 20.16
CA PHE A 120 -6.90 2.59 20.32
C PHE A 120 -7.12 3.47 21.54
N ARG A 121 -6.46 3.18 22.68
CA ARG A 121 -6.51 4.02 23.87
C ARG A 121 -5.97 5.43 23.58
N PHE A 122 -4.82 5.54 22.93
CA PHE A 122 -4.23 6.85 22.60
C PHE A 122 -5.02 7.58 21.50
N MET A 123 -5.55 6.87 20.53
CA MET A 123 -6.44 7.48 19.54
C MET A 123 -7.67 8.11 20.17
N ARG A 124 -8.21 7.57 21.25
CA ARG A 124 -9.35 8.12 21.98
C ARG A 124 -8.98 9.16 23.04
N SER A 125 -7.70 9.32 23.37
CA SER A 125 -7.21 10.28 24.35
C SER A 125 -6.73 11.57 23.71
N TYR A 126 -6.70 12.63 24.48
CA TYR A 126 -6.11 13.94 24.10
C TYR A 126 -4.67 14.10 24.58
N ASN A 127 -4.13 13.12 25.34
CA ASN A 127 -2.78 13.18 25.88
C ASN A 127 -1.72 13.35 24.79
N GLY A 128 -0.81 14.32 24.97
CA GLY A 128 0.25 14.62 24.01
C GLY A 128 -0.21 15.28 22.70
N LEU A 129 -1.43 15.82 22.66
CA LEU A 129 -1.89 16.72 21.60
C LEU A 129 -1.70 18.17 22.03
N THR A 130 -1.39 19.03 21.06
CA THR A 130 -1.56 20.48 21.26
C THR A 130 -3.06 20.85 21.20
N ASP A 131 -3.43 22.00 21.76
CA ASP A 131 -4.82 22.50 21.73
C ASP A 131 -5.37 22.56 20.31
N TYR A 132 -4.53 22.96 19.37
CA TYR A 132 -4.85 23.00 17.95
C TYR A 132 -5.10 21.60 17.36
N GLN A 133 -4.31 20.61 17.72
CA GLN A 133 -4.55 19.23 17.29
C GLN A 133 -5.79 18.64 17.97
N ALA A 134 -6.02 18.97 19.22
CA ALA A 134 -7.18 18.53 19.99
C ALA A 134 -8.48 19.08 19.40
N SER A 135 -8.52 20.36 19.01
CA SER A 135 -9.70 20.98 18.41
C SER A 135 -10.06 20.37 17.05
N GLY A 136 -9.08 20.04 16.21
CA GLY A 136 -9.32 19.38 14.92
C GLY A 136 -9.70 17.89 15.06
N ARG A 137 -9.25 17.22 16.15
CA ARG A 137 -9.45 15.79 16.36
C ARG A 137 -10.92 15.38 16.41
N LYS A 138 -11.78 16.18 17.02
CA LYS A 138 -13.22 15.91 17.14
C LYS A 138 -13.91 15.68 15.79
N PHE A 139 -13.39 16.22 14.71
CA PHE A 139 -13.94 16.05 13.36
C PHE A 139 -13.51 14.77 12.68
N ILE A 140 -12.33 14.24 13.02
CA ILE A 140 -11.69 13.15 12.28
C ILE A 140 -11.44 11.88 13.10
N LEU A 141 -11.82 11.85 14.37
CA LEU A 141 -11.57 10.71 15.25
C LEU A 141 -12.22 9.44 14.69
N GLU A 142 -13.50 9.50 14.36
CA GLU A 142 -14.27 8.35 13.85
C GLU A 142 -13.72 7.87 12.52
N ARG A 143 -13.37 8.81 11.62
CA ARG A 143 -12.68 8.49 10.37
C ARG A 143 -11.39 7.71 10.63
N ASN A 144 -10.55 8.21 11.53
CA ASN A 144 -9.26 7.62 11.81
C ASN A 144 -9.39 6.24 12.50
N LEU A 145 -10.35 6.07 13.41
CA LEU A 145 -10.67 4.79 14.02
C LEU A 145 -11.15 3.78 12.95
N LEU A 146 -12.04 4.21 12.07
CA LEU A 146 -12.58 3.37 11.00
C LEU A 146 -11.48 2.89 10.03
N LEU A 147 -10.52 3.76 9.70
CA LEU A 147 -9.34 3.39 8.89
C LEU A 147 -8.55 2.25 9.54
N ILE A 148 -8.34 2.29 10.87
CA ILE A 148 -7.63 1.23 11.59
C ILE A 148 -8.46 -0.05 11.62
N HIS A 149 -9.76 0.03 11.93
CA HIS A 149 -10.65 -1.12 11.91
C HIS A 149 -10.71 -1.78 10.53
N PHE A 150 -10.75 -0.99 9.45
CA PHE A 150 -10.77 -1.55 8.10
C PHE A 150 -9.50 -2.36 7.77
N MET A 151 -8.34 -1.93 8.26
CA MET A 151 -7.11 -2.69 8.10
C MET A 151 -7.02 -3.90 9.02
N LEU A 152 -7.43 -3.75 10.29
CA LEU A 152 -7.26 -4.76 11.34
C LEU A 152 -8.33 -5.85 11.31
N ASP A 153 -9.62 -5.46 11.13
CA ASP A 153 -10.74 -6.39 11.29
C ASP A 153 -11.28 -6.91 9.96
N TYR A 154 -10.94 -6.25 8.84
CA TYR A 154 -11.34 -6.66 7.49
C TYR A 154 -10.17 -6.84 6.53
N GLY A 155 -8.94 -6.66 7.00
CA GLY A 155 -7.73 -6.89 6.21
C GLY A 155 -7.59 -6.00 4.96
N LEU A 156 -8.28 -4.86 4.91
CA LEU A 156 -8.20 -3.95 3.78
C LEU A 156 -6.82 -3.32 3.66
N SER A 157 -6.31 -3.21 2.43
CA SER A 157 -5.12 -2.41 2.18
C SER A 157 -5.47 -0.91 2.18
N ILE A 158 -4.47 -0.05 2.38
CA ILE A 158 -4.70 1.41 2.21
C ILE A 158 -5.30 1.70 0.83
N GLN A 159 -4.89 0.97 -0.21
CA GLN A 159 -5.44 1.18 -1.55
C GLN A 159 -6.92 0.82 -1.62
N ASP A 160 -7.34 -0.32 -1.06
CA ASP A 160 -8.75 -0.70 -0.98
C ASP A 160 -9.57 0.40 -0.27
N ILE A 161 -9.06 0.91 0.86
CA ILE A 161 -9.71 1.95 1.66
C ILE A 161 -9.83 3.26 0.87
N LEU A 162 -8.77 3.70 0.22
CA LEU A 162 -8.74 4.99 -0.48
C LEU A 162 -9.53 4.98 -1.81
N THR A 163 -9.84 3.80 -2.34
CA THR A 163 -10.68 3.67 -3.54
C THR A 163 -12.16 3.49 -3.22
N LEU A 164 -12.54 3.40 -1.93
CA LEU A 164 -13.95 3.37 -1.55
C LEU A 164 -14.63 4.69 -1.90
N SER A 165 -15.70 4.59 -2.68
CA SER A 165 -16.64 5.66 -2.99
C SER A 165 -17.96 5.46 -2.25
N MET A 166 -18.85 6.42 -2.34
CA MET A 166 -20.19 6.31 -1.78
C MET A 166 -21.06 5.28 -2.52
N HIS A 167 -20.68 4.88 -3.74
CA HIS A 167 -21.27 3.72 -4.42
C HIS A 167 -20.94 2.39 -3.74
N ASP A 168 -19.79 2.33 -3.06
CA ASP A 168 -19.27 1.10 -2.48
C ASP A 168 -19.70 0.88 -1.02
N VAL A 169 -20.45 1.83 -0.44
CA VAL A 169 -20.85 1.79 0.98
C VAL A 169 -22.36 1.71 1.07
N HIS A 170 -22.87 0.58 1.59
CA HIS A 170 -24.29 0.28 1.67
C HIS A 170 -24.74 0.20 3.13
N PHE A 171 -25.17 1.34 3.69
CA PHE A 171 -25.60 1.40 5.10
C PHE A 171 -26.84 0.53 5.40
N GLY A 172 -27.74 0.37 4.44
CA GLY A 172 -28.96 -0.45 4.61
C GLY A 172 -28.67 -1.95 4.78
N THR A 173 -27.64 -2.45 4.12
CA THR A 173 -27.21 -3.87 4.22
C THR A 173 -25.98 -4.07 5.09
N ASN A 174 -25.45 -2.99 5.68
CA ASN A 174 -24.21 -3.00 6.45
C ASN A 174 -23.01 -3.56 5.68
N THR A 175 -22.92 -3.30 4.36
CA THR A 175 -21.85 -3.86 3.52
C THR A 175 -21.02 -2.78 2.85
N ILE A 176 -19.77 -3.13 2.55
CA ILE A 176 -18.89 -2.38 1.67
C ILE A 176 -18.38 -3.27 0.54
N THR A 177 -18.12 -2.68 -0.63
CA THR A 177 -17.58 -3.38 -1.82
C THR A 177 -16.22 -2.82 -2.23
N PRO A 178 -15.14 -3.12 -1.47
CA PRO A 178 -13.81 -2.62 -1.84
C PRO A 178 -13.33 -3.24 -3.14
N GLY A 179 -12.58 -2.46 -3.94
CA GLY A 179 -11.94 -2.94 -5.16
C GLY A 179 -11.99 -1.97 -6.34
N GLY A 180 -12.77 -0.90 -6.27
CA GLY A 180 -12.91 0.08 -7.36
C GLY A 180 -13.43 -0.55 -8.66
N LEU A 181 -13.39 0.21 -9.76
CA LEU A 181 -13.96 -0.19 -11.07
C LEU A 181 -13.27 -1.38 -11.75
N HIS A 182 -12.06 -1.75 -11.35
CA HIS A 182 -11.21 -2.73 -12.06
C HIS A 182 -10.79 -3.95 -11.24
N ALA A 183 -11.27 -4.10 -10.03
CA ALA A 183 -10.97 -5.25 -9.18
C ALA A 183 -12.18 -6.18 -9.07
N HIS A 184 -11.94 -7.46 -8.75
CA HIS A 184 -13.04 -8.35 -8.37
C HIS A 184 -13.80 -7.75 -7.19
N LYS A 185 -15.02 -7.30 -7.44
CA LYS A 185 -15.91 -6.78 -6.40
C LYS A 185 -16.15 -7.88 -5.39
N ARG A 186 -15.81 -7.60 -4.15
CA ARG A 186 -16.09 -8.46 -3.01
C ARG A 186 -16.96 -7.71 -2.01
N SER A 187 -17.99 -8.32 -1.51
CA SER A 187 -18.83 -7.74 -0.48
C SER A 187 -18.29 -8.12 0.89
N ILE A 188 -18.16 -7.15 1.78
CA ILE A 188 -17.72 -7.32 3.17
C ILE A 188 -18.81 -6.77 4.07
N THR A 189 -19.34 -7.61 4.95
CA THR A 189 -20.31 -7.20 5.97
C THR A 189 -19.57 -6.55 7.14
N LEU A 190 -19.95 -5.33 7.47
CA LEU A 190 -19.44 -4.59 8.61
C LEU A 190 -20.20 -4.97 9.89
N SER A 191 -19.52 -4.96 11.03
CA SER A 191 -20.18 -5.05 12.33
C SER A 191 -21.09 -3.83 12.56
N LYS A 192 -22.12 -4.00 13.36
CA LYS A 192 -23.04 -2.90 13.74
C LYS A 192 -22.28 -1.71 14.34
N GLU A 193 -21.21 -1.97 15.08
CA GLU A 193 -20.36 -0.94 15.69
C GLU A 193 -19.61 -0.14 14.61
N HIS A 194 -19.06 -0.81 13.61
CA HIS A 194 -18.33 -0.13 12.53
C HIS A 194 -19.28 0.64 11.59
N VAL A 195 -20.51 0.17 11.40
CA VAL A 195 -21.53 0.93 10.68
C VAL A 195 -21.89 2.20 11.46
N LYS A 196 -22.12 2.11 12.78
CA LYS A 196 -22.34 3.30 13.63
C LYS A 196 -21.19 4.28 13.56
N LEU A 197 -19.96 3.78 13.59
CA LEU A 197 -18.75 4.60 13.47
C LEU A 197 -18.68 5.30 12.10
N ALA A 198 -19.02 4.60 11.02
CA ALA A 198 -19.08 5.14 9.67
C ALA A 198 -20.15 6.24 9.53
N LEU A 199 -21.34 6.00 10.06
CA LEU A 199 -22.42 7.00 10.08
C LEU A 199 -22.04 8.22 10.91
N SER A 200 -21.45 8.02 12.10
CA SER A 200 -20.97 9.11 12.95
C SER A 200 -19.92 9.95 12.24
N TYR A 201 -18.98 9.30 11.52
CA TYR A 201 -18.01 10.00 10.69
C TYR A 201 -18.69 10.83 9.59
N CYS A 202 -19.60 10.25 8.82
CA CYS A 202 -20.31 10.97 7.76
C CYS A 202 -21.08 12.18 8.30
N ASN A 203 -21.72 12.04 9.45
CA ASN A 203 -22.48 13.12 10.07
C ASN A 203 -21.63 14.27 10.59
N LYS A 204 -20.34 14.04 10.89
CA LYS A 204 -19.41 15.10 11.27
C LYS A 204 -18.93 15.96 10.11
N ILE A 205 -19.11 15.49 8.88
CA ILE A 205 -18.78 16.28 7.70
C ILE A 205 -19.94 17.27 7.45
N PRO A 206 -19.66 18.58 7.37
CA PRO A 206 -20.67 19.58 7.06
C PRO A 206 -21.41 19.23 5.75
N SER A 207 -22.72 19.48 5.70
CA SER A 207 -23.59 19.09 4.57
C SER A 207 -23.08 19.55 3.21
N LEU A 208 -22.50 20.75 3.14
CA LEU A 208 -21.96 21.36 1.91
C LEU A 208 -20.76 20.60 1.31
N VAL A 209 -20.00 19.91 2.14
CA VAL A 209 -18.78 19.16 1.71
C VAL A 209 -18.88 17.67 2.02
N ARG A 210 -20.09 17.21 2.41
CA ARG A 210 -20.33 15.80 2.69
C ARG A 210 -20.43 15.00 1.40
N PRO A 211 -19.80 13.82 1.32
CA PRO A 211 -19.97 12.91 0.18
C PRO A 211 -21.44 12.60 -0.09
N ARG A 212 -21.85 12.73 -1.34
CA ARG A 212 -23.23 12.48 -1.78
C ARG A 212 -23.47 10.98 -1.85
N GLN A 213 -24.56 10.51 -1.31
CA GLN A 213 -24.90 9.08 -1.31
C GLN A 213 -25.09 8.57 -2.75
N GLN A 214 -24.73 7.31 -2.97
CA GLN A 214 -24.85 6.64 -4.27
C GLN A 214 -24.14 7.35 -5.44
N THR A 215 -23.02 8.04 -5.13
CA THR A 215 -22.19 8.71 -6.12
C THR A 215 -20.76 8.19 -6.08
N GLY A 216 -19.93 8.61 -7.05
CA GLY A 216 -18.49 8.35 -7.07
C GLY A 216 -17.68 9.19 -6.06
N ASP A 217 -18.34 9.99 -5.22
CA ASP A 217 -17.65 10.78 -4.19
C ASP A 217 -16.84 9.88 -3.26
N PRO A 218 -15.62 10.28 -2.87
CA PRO A 218 -14.77 9.47 -2.01
C PRO A 218 -15.41 9.30 -0.62
N PHE A 219 -15.48 8.07 -0.13
CA PHE A 219 -16.00 7.81 1.22
C PHE A 219 -15.12 8.45 2.29
N PHE A 220 -13.77 8.37 2.15
CA PHE A 220 -12.84 9.00 3.07
C PHE A 220 -12.37 10.37 2.55
N VAL A 221 -12.82 11.43 3.21
CA VAL A 221 -12.54 12.83 2.84
C VAL A 221 -11.28 13.35 3.53
N ALA A 222 -10.49 14.11 2.80
CA ALA A 222 -9.34 14.82 3.33
C ALA A 222 -9.78 15.94 4.29
N PHE A 223 -9.00 16.14 5.37
CA PHE A 223 -9.22 17.20 6.36
C PHE A 223 -7.99 18.12 6.37
N ASP A 224 -8.23 19.40 6.35
CA ASP A 224 -7.20 20.41 6.49
C ASP A 224 -7.20 20.94 7.92
N PHE A 225 -6.07 20.77 8.60
CA PHE A 225 -5.91 21.27 9.96
C PHE A 225 -5.79 22.81 10.00
N GLY A 226 -5.29 23.46 8.94
CA GLY A 226 -5.17 24.91 8.88
C GLY A 226 -6.51 25.61 9.17
N PRO A 227 -7.49 25.51 8.30
CA PRO A 227 -8.83 26.04 8.52
C PRO A 227 -9.73 25.12 9.36
N GLN A 228 -9.25 23.96 9.81
CA GLN A 228 -10.01 22.93 10.52
C GLN A 228 -11.30 22.49 9.80
N THR A 229 -11.21 22.25 8.51
CA THR A 229 -12.35 21.88 7.66
C THR A 229 -12.03 20.69 6.76
N PHE A 230 -13.08 20.03 6.27
CA PHE A 230 -12.96 19.03 5.21
C PHE A 230 -12.72 19.72 3.87
N ARG A 231 -11.84 19.13 3.03
CA ARG A 231 -11.43 19.72 1.77
C ARG A 231 -12.39 19.40 0.64
N TRP A 232 -12.55 20.36 -0.27
CA TRP A 232 -13.25 20.21 -1.54
C TRP A 232 -12.26 20.20 -2.70
N ASP A 233 -12.53 19.38 -3.70
CA ASP A 233 -11.79 19.34 -4.97
C ASP A 233 -12.62 20.09 -6.01
N TYR A 234 -12.29 21.35 -6.25
CA TYR A 234 -13.02 22.22 -7.16
C TYR A 234 -12.92 21.80 -8.62
N GLU A 235 -11.84 21.10 -9.00
CA GLU A 235 -11.67 20.60 -10.38
C GLU A 235 -12.63 19.47 -10.69
N LYS A 236 -12.96 18.64 -9.68
CA LYS A 236 -13.82 17.48 -9.83
C LYS A 236 -15.22 17.70 -9.28
N ASP A 237 -15.49 18.86 -8.71
CA ASP A 237 -16.75 19.20 -8.04
C ASP A 237 -17.20 18.12 -7.03
N GLN A 238 -16.29 17.71 -6.15
CA GLN A 238 -16.53 16.68 -5.16
C GLN A 238 -15.67 16.86 -3.90
N PRO A 239 -15.99 16.20 -2.77
CA PRO A 239 -15.08 16.16 -1.62
C PRO A 239 -13.70 15.64 -2.00
N ALA A 240 -12.64 16.27 -1.49
CA ALA A 240 -11.28 15.83 -1.80
C ALA A 240 -10.97 14.48 -1.12
N ALA A 241 -10.50 13.51 -1.88
CA ALA A 241 -10.17 12.18 -1.38
C ALA A 241 -9.01 12.22 -0.38
N LEU A 242 -9.09 11.40 0.66
CA LEU A 242 -7.97 11.17 1.58
C LEU A 242 -6.81 10.51 0.84
N THR A 243 -5.58 10.95 1.12
CA THR A 243 -4.39 10.44 0.45
C THR A 243 -3.67 9.35 1.25
N ARG A 244 -2.92 8.48 0.56
CA ARG A 244 -2.06 7.46 1.19
C ARG A 244 -1.10 8.08 2.21
N ILE A 245 -0.48 9.19 1.86
CA ILE A 245 0.47 9.90 2.73
C ILE A 245 -0.25 10.39 4.00
N ALA A 246 -1.47 10.91 3.89
CA ALA A 246 -2.24 11.35 5.04
C ALA A 246 -2.57 10.20 6.00
N VAL A 247 -2.98 9.02 5.48
CA VAL A 247 -3.23 7.82 6.30
C VAL A 247 -1.95 7.36 7.01
N GLN A 248 -0.84 7.29 6.28
CA GLN A 248 0.45 6.87 6.84
C GLN A 248 0.93 7.83 7.94
N ARG A 249 0.85 9.15 7.68
CA ARG A 249 1.22 10.18 8.66
C ARG A 249 0.31 10.16 9.89
N MET A 250 -0.98 9.96 9.71
CA MET A 250 -1.93 9.81 10.81
C MET A 250 -1.52 8.65 11.71
N LEU A 251 -1.36 7.45 11.14
CA LEU A 251 -0.99 6.27 11.93
C LEU A 251 0.39 6.43 12.60
N GLN A 252 1.36 7.00 11.89
CA GLN A 252 2.70 7.27 12.44
C GLN A 252 2.66 8.23 13.65
N LYS A 253 1.84 9.29 13.57
CA LYS A 253 1.65 10.23 14.68
C LYS A 253 1.02 9.56 15.89
N GLU A 254 -0.05 8.76 15.68
CA GLU A 254 -0.73 8.04 16.76
C GLU A 254 0.18 6.96 17.39
N ALA A 255 0.94 6.22 16.56
CA ALA A 255 1.91 5.24 17.03
C ALA A 255 3.03 5.90 17.86
N LYS A 256 3.54 7.05 17.42
CA LYS A 256 4.54 7.83 18.16
C LYS A 256 4.00 8.29 19.53
N ARG A 257 2.78 8.83 19.59
CA ARG A 257 2.11 9.22 20.85
C ARG A 257 1.93 8.04 21.80
N ALA A 258 1.63 6.89 21.22
CA ALA A 258 1.47 5.65 21.98
C ALA A 258 2.81 4.95 22.28
N GLU A 259 3.95 5.48 21.83
CA GLU A 259 5.28 4.86 21.95
C GLU A 259 5.28 3.39 21.54
N ILE A 260 4.73 3.13 20.36
CA ILE A 260 4.66 1.80 19.75
C ILE A 260 5.12 1.88 18.28
N HIS A 261 5.43 0.72 17.70
CA HIS A 261 5.74 0.61 16.29
C HIS A 261 4.64 -0.15 15.57
N ILE A 262 3.75 0.57 14.90
CA ILE A 262 2.67 -0.01 14.09
C ILE A 262 2.66 0.62 12.70
N THR A 263 2.50 -0.24 11.69
CA THR A 263 2.33 0.16 10.29
C THR A 263 1.02 -0.40 9.73
N PRO A 264 0.49 0.18 8.65
CA PRO A 264 -0.71 -0.36 7.98
C PRO A 264 -0.54 -1.84 7.58
N THR A 265 0.66 -2.22 7.16
CA THR A 265 0.97 -3.61 6.80
C THR A 265 0.88 -4.54 8.00
N MET A 266 1.37 -4.12 9.17
CA MET A 266 1.31 -4.92 10.40
C MET A 266 -0.14 -5.15 10.84
N LEU A 267 -1.02 -4.16 10.71
CA LEU A 267 -2.45 -4.30 11.01
C LEU A 267 -3.11 -5.33 10.07
N ARG A 268 -2.88 -5.19 8.76
CA ARG A 268 -3.41 -6.16 7.78
C ARG A 268 -2.82 -7.55 7.96
N ASN A 269 -1.54 -7.67 8.28
CA ASN A 269 -0.91 -8.95 8.57
C ASN A 269 -1.54 -9.61 9.80
N ARG A 270 -1.89 -8.81 10.83
CA ARG A 270 -2.60 -9.32 12.01
C ARG A 270 -3.96 -9.90 11.64
N PHE A 271 -4.73 -9.25 10.76
CA PHE A 271 -5.97 -9.83 10.23
C PHE A 271 -5.74 -11.21 9.62
N ILE A 272 -4.74 -11.34 8.74
CA ILE A 272 -4.45 -12.63 8.07
C ILE A 272 -4.09 -13.71 9.10
N LEU A 273 -3.28 -13.36 10.10
CA LEU A 273 -2.91 -14.28 11.16
C LEU A 273 -4.14 -14.71 11.97
N ASN A 274 -4.99 -13.76 12.39
CA ASN A 274 -6.22 -14.06 13.11
C ASN A 274 -7.18 -14.92 12.29
N ALA A 275 -7.27 -14.69 10.97
CA ALA A 275 -8.10 -15.52 10.09
C ALA A 275 -7.62 -16.97 10.02
N LEU A 276 -6.28 -17.18 9.93
CA LEU A 276 -5.69 -18.53 10.00
C LEU A 276 -5.92 -19.17 11.37
N GLN A 277 -5.76 -18.42 12.46
CA GLN A 277 -6.01 -18.89 13.83
C GLN A 277 -7.47 -19.33 14.03
N ASN A 278 -8.40 -18.63 13.39
CA ASN A 278 -9.83 -18.97 13.44
C ASN A 278 -10.22 -20.08 12.44
N GLY A 279 -9.24 -20.78 11.83
CA GLY A 279 -9.47 -21.92 10.95
C GLY A 279 -9.84 -21.58 9.51
N MET A 280 -9.79 -20.29 9.11
CA MET A 280 -10.07 -19.90 7.71
C MET A 280 -8.97 -20.45 6.79
N LYS A 281 -9.36 -21.16 5.74
CA LYS A 281 -8.42 -21.73 4.78
C LYS A 281 -7.74 -20.65 3.93
N PRO A 282 -6.49 -20.84 3.50
CA PRO A 282 -5.78 -19.85 2.67
C PRO A 282 -6.54 -19.42 1.41
N ILE A 283 -7.28 -20.36 0.78
CA ILE A 283 -8.09 -20.06 -0.39
C ILE A 283 -9.24 -19.09 -0.06
N GLU A 284 -9.87 -19.24 1.10
CA GLU A 284 -10.95 -18.37 1.57
C GLU A 284 -10.41 -16.98 1.90
N ILE A 285 -9.24 -16.93 2.57
CA ILE A 285 -8.54 -15.65 2.84
C ILE A 285 -8.16 -14.95 1.52
N LYS A 286 -7.68 -15.68 0.52
CA LYS A 286 -7.39 -15.14 -0.81
C LYS A 286 -8.63 -14.46 -1.41
N VAL A 287 -9.78 -15.15 -1.40
CA VAL A 287 -11.04 -14.62 -1.95
C VAL A 287 -11.49 -13.41 -1.14
N PHE A 288 -11.49 -13.51 0.18
CA PHE A 288 -11.90 -12.44 1.09
C PHE A 288 -11.04 -11.17 0.91
N LEU A 289 -9.73 -11.32 0.74
CA LEU A 289 -8.80 -10.21 0.54
C LEU A 289 -8.68 -9.74 -0.92
N GLY A 290 -9.28 -10.45 -1.88
CA GLY A 290 -9.16 -10.16 -3.31
C GLY A 290 -7.72 -10.31 -3.81
N LEU A 291 -6.98 -11.29 -3.30
CA LEU A 291 -5.61 -11.55 -3.74
C LEU A 291 -5.60 -12.25 -5.09
N LYS A 292 -4.61 -11.96 -5.92
CA LYS A 292 -4.46 -12.59 -7.25
C LYS A 292 -4.15 -14.08 -7.14
N SER A 293 -3.36 -14.48 -6.15
CA SER A 293 -2.94 -15.86 -5.97
C SER A 293 -2.85 -16.25 -4.49
N VAL A 294 -2.91 -17.55 -4.21
CA VAL A 294 -2.81 -18.12 -2.86
C VAL A 294 -1.35 -18.14 -2.38
N GLU A 295 -0.40 -18.11 -3.29
CA GLU A 295 1.05 -18.09 -3.00
C GLU A 295 1.44 -16.87 -2.16
N ALA A 296 0.71 -15.76 -2.33
CA ALA A 296 0.90 -14.58 -1.49
C ALA A 296 0.71 -14.85 0.01
N LEU A 297 -0.02 -15.93 0.36
CA LEU A 297 -0.29 -16.35 1.74
C LEU A 297 0.70 -17.40 2.27
N HIS A 298 1.53 -18.03 1.42
CA HIS A 298 2.46 -19.08 1.85
C HIS A 298 3.32 -18.66 3.05
N ARG A 299 3.85 -17.45 3.03
CA ARG A 299 4.70 -16.95 4.13
C ARG A 299 3.95 -16.78 5.45
N TYR A 300 2.62 -16.55 5.42
CA TYR A 300 1.79 -16.47 6.62
C TYR A 300 1.50 -17.86 7.17
N VAL A 301 1.19 -18.82 6.28
CA VAL A 301 1.00 -20.23 6.63
C VAL A 301 2.28 -20.81 7.21
N GLN A 302 3.44 -20.54 6.58
CA GLN A 302 4.73 -20.98 7.12
C GLN A 302 5.05 -20.38 8.49
N PHE A 303 4.70 -19.11 8.70
CA PHE A 303 4.86 -18.47 10.00
C PHE A 303 3.94 -19.09 11.04
N TRP A 304 2.67 -19.30 10.71
CA TRP A 304 1.68 -19.94 11.57
C TRP A 304 2.11 -21.35 11.99
N ASN A 305 2.48 -22.20 11.03
CA ASN A 305 2.91 -23.58 11.29
C ASN A 305 4.19 -23.71 12.10
N LYS A 306 5.03 -22.66 12.17
CA LYS A 306 6.24 -22.64 13.00
C LYS A 306 5.96 -22.30 14.48
N GLN A 307 4.77 -21.81 14.79
CA GLN A 307 4.39 -21.43 16.14
C GLN A 307 3.51 -22.47 16.83
N HIS A 308 3.02 -23.44 16.06
CA HIS A 308 2.18 -24.54 16.47
C HIS A 308 2.77 -25.87 16.02
#